data_528fce7c57b375413af3ca4aa0e6dcd0
#
_entry.id   528fce7c57b375413af3ca4aa0e6dcd0
#
_cell.length_a   1.000
_cell.length_b   1.000
_cell.length_c   1.000
_cell.angle_alpha   90.00
_cell.angle_beta   90.00
_cell.angle_gamma   90.00
#
_symmetry.space_group_name_H-M   'P 1'
#
loop_
_entity.id
_entity.type
_entity.pdbx_description
1 polymer ?
#
loop_
_entity_poly.entity_id
_entity_poly.type
_entity_poly.pdbx_seq_one_letter_code
_entity_poly.pdbx_strand_id
1 'polypeptide(L)'
;MKKVLTTLLATSAALAVMTAGALAQNLPKKIGYVTNYATHEWYQNVIKGMQDRAAQLGIEFEVRDANLDVNKEVSAAEDFMSQGVDVLIITPVNEEGVVPLVRRAKEEGLPLVLEGNPVRGMTTMVAICDYDTGYHAGVAAGEYAKANLGGVAKVMNVGLPLLSATVLRSQGFMDGLKTVIPDATLVHDLDGGGNPDTALAASAAALAQNSDINIIYGINDSSSQGGLQAWKASGRSQDGLLVVGTGGEGLGFINMMQTEPSYQIEAAMFPEKVGFTTIEAAVKLFNNETVPEHIVSPTQPMVGKDSWKTYYTLENGVRTINWDAVNAIVPAEKCMKTAADL
;
A
#
# COMPACT_ATOMS: atom_id res chain seq x y z
N MET A 1 -76.08 19.14 -44.54
CA MET A 1 -75.93 19.13 -43.08
C MET A 1 -75.41 17.76 -42.71
N LYS A 2 -74.12 17.62 -42.59
CA LYS A 2 -73.41 16.37 -42.22
C LYS A 2 -72.66 16.60 -40.95
N LYS A 3 -72.97 15.89 -39.85
CA LYS A 3 -72.24 15.86 -38.57
C LYS A 3 -71.06 14.94 -38.75
N VAL A 4 -69.88 15.47 -38.49
CA VAL A 4 -68.65 14.69 -38.40
C VAL A 4 -68.39 14.39 -36.90
N LEU A 5 -68.43 13.11 -36.59
CA LEU A 5 -68.11 12.58 -35.26
C LEU A 5 -66.62 12.34 -35.21
N THR A 6 -65.90 13.06 -34.36
CA THR A 6 -64.48 12.88 -34.16
C THR A 6 -64.26 11.96 -32.92
N THR A 7 -63.77 10.76 -33.18
CA THR A 7 -63.42 9.77 -32.15
C THR A 7 -62.01 10.04 -31.68
N LEU A 8 -61.86 10.43 -30.39
CA LEU A 8 -60.57 10.48 -29.71
C LEU A 8 -60.10 9.08 -29.26
N LEU A 9 -59.07 8.56 -29.87
CA LEU A 9 -58.32 7.41 -29.35
C LEU A 9 -57.35 7.88 -28.26
N ALA A 10 -57.63 7.51 -27.02
CA ALA A 10 -56.70 7.67 -25.92
C ALA A 10 -55.74 6.48 -25.91
N THR A 11 -54.52 6.72 -26.36
CA THR A 11 -53.40 5.76 -26.23
C THR A 11 -52.77 5.91 -24.84
N SER A 12 -53.08 4.98 -23.94
CA SER A 12 -52.41 4.84 -22.63
C SER A 12 -51.04 4.22 -22.82
N ALA A 13 -49.98 5.03 -22.79
CA ALA A 13 -48.62 4.54 -22.71
C ALA A 13 -48.34 4.08 -21.27
N ALA A 14 -48.37 2.76 -21.05
CA ALA A 14 -47.89 2.17 -19.80
C ALA A 14 -46.37 2.32 -19.75
N LEU A 15 -45.86 3.28 -18.93
CA LEU A 15 -44.47 3.34 -18.54
C LEU A 15 -44.17 2.14 -17.65
N ALA A 16 -43.56 1.10 -18.21
CA ALA A 16 -42.94 0.04 -17.44
C ALA A 16 -41.68 0.62 -16.78
N VAL A 17 -41.80 1.03 -15.52
CA VAL A 17 -40.65 1.33 -14.66
C VAL A 17 -39.96 -0.01 -14.39
N MET A 18 -38.92 -0.33 -15.17
CA MET A 18 -37.95 -1.35 -14.80
C MET A 18 -37.19 -0.85 -13.59
N THR A 19 -37.70 -1.14 -12.41
CA THR A 19 -36.87 -1.12 -11.20
C THR A 19 -35.83 -2.24 -11.37
N ALA A 20 -34.65 -1.88 -11.86
CA ALA A 20 -33.47 -2.71 -11.64
C ALA A 20 -33.35 -2.84 -10.14
N GLY A 21 -33.82 -3.95 -9.58
CA GLY A 21 -33.54 -4.34 -8.22
C GLY A 21 -32.02 -4.49 -8.12
N ALA A 22 -31.33 -3.47 -7.63
CA ALA A 22 -30.04 -3.67 -7.06
C ALA A 22 -30.25 -4.76 -6.01
N LEU A 23 -29.73 -5.95 -6.25
CA LEU A 23 -29.65 -6.99 -5.22
C LEU A 23 -28.92 -6.31 -4.07
N ALA A 24 -29.64 -6.02 -2.99
CA ALA A 24 -29.04 -5.44 -1.80
C ALA A 24 -27.93 -6.42 -1.38
N GLN A 25 -26.70 -5.99 -1.52
CA GLN A 25 -25.56 -6.79 -1.14
C GLN A 25 -25.72 -7.11 0.35
N ASN A 26 -25.69 -8.39 0.69
CA ASN A 26 -25.77 -8.78 2.09
C ASN A 26 -24.47 -8.36 2.77
N LEU A 27 -24.57 -7.56 3.84
CA LEU A 27 -23.40 -7.01 4.51
C LEU A 27 -23.13 -7.77 5.81
N PRO A 28 -21.86 -8.06 6.14
CA PRO A 28 -21.50 -8.56 7.45
C PRO A 28 -21.90 -7.52 8.51
N LYS A 29 -22.36 -7.97 9.66
CA LYS A 29 -22.70 -7.08 10.78
C LYS A 29 -21.45 -6.62 11.51
N LYS A 30 -20.52 -7.56 11.73
CA LYS A 30 -19.27 -7.31 12.46
C LYS A 30 -18.08 -7.94 11.75
N ILE A 31 -17.04 -7.12 11.57
CA ILE A 31 -15.71 -7.53 11.08
C ILE A 31 -14.68 -7.34 12.19
N GLY A 32 -13.92 -8.39 12.51
CA GLY A 32 -12.76 -8.32 13.40
C GLY A 32 -11.47 -8.20 12.58
N TYR A 33 -10.58 -7.31 13.00
CA TYR A 33 -9.26 -7.15 12.39
C TYR A 33 -8.15 -7.29 13.44
N VAL A 34 -7.21 -8.19 13.19
CA VAL A 34 -5.97 -8.31 13.96
C VAL A 34 -4.84 -7.72 13.11
N THR A 35 -4.34 -6.55 13.54
CA THR A 35 -3.17 -5.93 12.92
C THR A 35 -1.89 -6.38 13.61
N ASN A 36 -0.80 -6.47 12.87
CA ASN A 36 0.50 -6.86 13.43
C ASN A 36 1.19 -5.75 14.22
N TYR A 37 1.01 -4.44 13.83
CA TYR A 37 1.72 -3.32 14.46
C TYR A 37 0.97 -1.99 14.29
N ALA A 38 -0.06 -1.75 15.12
CA ALA A 38 -0.96 -0.60 15.01
C ALA A 38 -0.29 0.77 15.21
N THR A 39 0.87 0.83 15.88
CA THR A 39 1.56 2.10 16.13
C THR A 39 2.40 2.59 14.95
N HIS A 40 2.67 1.75 13.94
CA HIS A 40 3.37 2.14 12.73
C HIS A 40 2.45 2.95 11.81
N GLU A 41 2.95 4.03 11.21
CA GLU A 41 2.14 4.97 10.41
C GLU A 41 1.45 4.30 9.21
N TRP A 42 2.10 3.32 8.56
CA TRP A 42 1.50 2.49 7.52
C TRP A 42 0.18 1.87 7.99
N TYR A 43 0.23 1.12 9.11
CA TYR A 43 -0.95 0.41 9.61
C TYR A 43 -2.01 1.35 10.18
N GLN A 44 -1.64 2.51 10.72
CA GLN A 44 -2.62 3.53 11.12
C GLN A 44 -3.46 3.98 9.92
N ASN A 45 -2.85 4.17 8.75
CA ASN A 45 -3.55 4.57 7.54
C ASN A 45 -4.33 3.39 6.90
N VAL A 46 -3.82 2.16 6.95
CA VAL A 46 -4.58 0.95 6.55
C VAL A 46 -5.83 0.81 7.41
N ILE A 47 -5.68 0.88 8.74
CA ILE A 47 -6.80 0.84 9.70
C ILE A 47 -7.81 1.94 9.39
N LYS A 48 -7.34 3.16 9.13
CA LYS A 48 -8.22 4.27 8.77
C LYS A 48 -9.03 3.98 7.50
N GLY A 49 -8.39 3.46 6.46
CA GLY A 49 -9.07 3.05 5.22
C GLY A 49 -10.15 1.99 5.46
N MET A 50 -9.84 1.00 6.31
CA MET A 50 -10.81 -0.03 6.72
C MET A 50 -11.98 0.58 7.51
N GLN A 51 -11.69 1.43 8.52
CA GLN A 51 -12.70 2.09 9.34
C GLN A 51 -13.63 2.97 8.51
N ASP A 52 -13.06 3.80 7.63
CA ASP A 52 -13.83 4.69 6.76
C ASP A 52 -14.77 3.87 5.85
N ARG A 53 -14.28 2.76 5.28
CA ARG A 53 -15.12 1.92 4.41
C ARG A 53 -16.17 1.14 5.19
N ALA A 54 -15.84 0.56 6.32
CA ALA A 54 -16.80 -0.14 7.19
C ALA A 54 -17.92 0.81 7.64
N ALA A 55 -17.56 2.05 8.06
CA ALA A 55 -18.53 3.07 8.45
C ALA A 55 -19.47 3.47 7.29
N GLN A 56 -18.96 3.62 6.05
CA GLN A 56 -19.78 3.90 4.87
C GLN A 56 -20.81 2.79 4.60
N LEU A 57 -20.46 1.54 4.92
CA LEU A 57 -21.32 0.38 4.73
C LEU A 57 -22.20 0.07 5.96
N GLY A 58 -22.02 0.76 7.08
CA GLY A 58 -22.73 0.49 8.33
C GLY A 58 -22.30 -0.81 9.02
N ILE A 59 -21.05 -1.25 8.81
CA ILE A 59 -20.48 -2.47 9.37
C ILE A 59 -19.77 -2.11 10.70
N GLU A 60 -20.03 -2.89 11.76
CA GLU A 60 -19.24 -2.80 13.00
C GLU A 60 -17.82 -3.32 12.74
N PHE A 61 -16.81 -2.51 13.05
CA PHE A 61 -15.41 -2.84 12.80
C PHE A 61 -14.59 -2.68 14.08
N GLU A 62 -13.98 -3.79 14.52
CA GLU A 62 -13.14 -3.83 15.73
C GLU A 62 -11.71 -4.19 15.36
N VAL A 63 -10.73 -3.47 15.93
CA VAL A 63 -9.29 -3.68 15.69
C VAL A 63 -8.62 -4.14 16.97
N ARG A 64 -7.72 -5.12 16.86
CA ARG A 64 -6.78 -5.54 17.91
C ARG A 64 -5.36 -5.53 17.40
N ASP A 65 -4.44 -5.04 18.24
CA ASP A 65 -3.02 -4.93 17.93
C ASP A 65 -2.24 -6.11 18.51
N ALA A 66 -1.63 -6.90 17.66
CA ALA A 66 -0.71 -7.95 18.07
C ALA A 66 0.62 -7.40 18.61
N ASN A 67 0.98 -6.15 18.24
CA ASN A 67 2.23 -5.51 18.63
C ASN A 67 3.46 -6.41 18.36
N LEU A 68 3.50 -7.01 17.17
CA LEU A 68 4.54 -7.95 16.70
C LEU A 68 4.70 -9.22 17.54
N ASP A 69 3.69 -9.57 18.35
CA ASP A 69 3.67 -10.78 19.20
C ASP A 69 2.70 -11.81 18.62
N VAL A 70 3.25 -12.94 18.13
CA VAL A 70 2.47 -14.03 17.51
C VAL A 70 1.44 -14.63 18.48
N ASN A 71 1.75 -14.71 19.78
CA ASN A 71 0.80 -15.28 20.75
C ASN A 71 -0.40 -14.34 20.96
N LYS A 72 -0.15 -13.02 20.96
CA LYS A 72 -1.23 -12.02 21.02
C LYS A 72 -2.06 -12.04 19.75
N GLU A 73 -1.42 -12.19 18.58
CA GLU A 73 -2.11 -12.31 17.29
C GLU A 73 -3.08 -13.49 17.30
N VAL A 74 -2.59 -14.68 17.67
CA VAL A 74 -3.39 -15.91 17.76
C VAL A 74 -4.53 -15.75 18.75
N SER A 75 -4.24 -15.26 19.97
CA SER A 75 -5.26 -15.04 21.00
C SER A 75 -6.34 -14.04 20.55
N ALA A 76 -5.96 -12.94 19.92
CA ALA A 76 -6.89 -11.94 19.42
C ALA A 76 -7.80 -12.49 18.30
N ALA A 77 -7.24 -13.31 17.40
CA ALA A 77 -8.00 -13.95 16.33
C ALA A 77 -8.99 -14.99 16.88
N GLU A 78 -8.56 -15.83 17.83
CA GLU A 78 -9.42 -16.82 18.49
C GLU A 78 -10.55 -16.16 19.29
N ASP A 79 -10.28 -15.04 19.94
CA ASP A 79 -11.29 -14.25 20.63
C ASP A 79 -12.35 -13.71 19.66
N PHE A 80 -11.96 -13.19 18.47
CA PHE A 80 -12.90 -12.78 17.45
C PHE A 80 -13.74 -13.93 16.92
N MET A 81 -13.13 -15.11 16.66
CA MET A 81 -13.83 -16.32 16.28
C MET A 81 -14.87 -16.70 17.34
N SER A 82 -14.48 -16.67 18.62
CA SER A 82 -15.35 -17.01 19.74
C SER A 82 -16.49 -16.01 19.94
N GLN A 83 -16.29 -14.75 19.61
CA GLN A 83 -17.33 -13.70 19.60
C GLN A 83 -18.30 -13.83 18.43
N GLY A 84 -18.00 -14.66 17.42
CA GLY A 84 -18.83 -14.87 16.26
C GLY A 84 -18.84 -13.69 15.30
N VAL A 85 -17.66 -13.11 15.01
CA VAL A 85 -17.54 -12.13 13.92
C VAL A 85 -17.95 -12.76 12.59
N ASP A 86 -18.54 -11.99 11.70
CA ASP A 86 -18.98 -12.47 10.38
C ASP A 86 -17.81 -12.64 9.40
N VAL A 87 -16.74 -11.85 9.58
CA VAL A 87 -15.50 -11.94 8.81
C VAL A 87 -14.31 -11.62 9.73
N LEU A 88 -13.23 -12.35 9.55
CA LEU A 88 -11.95 -12.09 10.20
C LEU A 88 -10.95 -11.55 9.18
N ILE A 89 -10.21 -10.50 9.55
CA ILE A 89 -9.07 -9.97 8.80
C ILE A 89 -7.83 -10.10 9.66
N ILE A 90 -6.70 -10.51 9.07
CA ILE A 90 -5.42 -10.62 9.78
C ILE A 90 -4.31 -10.03 8.91
N THR A 91 -3.50 -9.13 9.48
CA THR A 91 -2.17 -8.81 8.96
C THR A 91 -1.16 -9.67 9.70
N PRO A 92 -0.59 -10.71 9.08
CA PRO A 92 0.24 -11.68 9.79
C PRO A 92 1.51 -11.07 10.38
N VAL A 93 1.80 -11.37 11.65
CA VAL A 93 3.13 -11.14 12.26
C VAL A 93 4.15 -12.07 11.61
N ASN A 94 3.78 -13.34 11.44
CA ASN A 94 4.50 -14.29 10.60
C ASN A 94 3.54 -15.34 10.03
N GLU A 95 3.98 -16.03 8.97
CA GLU A 95 3.17 -17.04 8.29
C GLU A 95 2.79 -18.20 9.22
N GLU A 96 3.76 -18.75 9.95
CA GLU A 96 3.59 -20.00 10.70
C GLU A 96 2.54 -19.87 11.83
N GLY A 97 2.47 -18.70 12.49
CA GLY A 97 1.48 -18.42 13.53
C GLY A 97 0.05 -18.39 12.98
N VAL A 98 -0.12 -17.96 11.74
CA VAL A 98 -1.45 -17.76 11.12
C VAL A 98 -1.96 -18.99 10.36
N VAL A 99 -1.08 -19.91 9.92
CA VAL A 99 -1.51 -21.16 9.23
C VAL A 99 -2.59 -21.95 10.00
N PRO A 100 -2.49 -22.16 11.32
CA PRO A 100 -3.55 -22.84 12.07
C PRO A 100 -4.89 -22.09 12.06
N LEU A 101 -4.83 -20.75 12.11
CA LEU A 101 -6.03 -19.90 12.08
C LEU A 101 -6.73 -19.95 10.71
N VAL A 102 -5.95 -19.93 9.62
CA VAL A 102 -6.48 -20.08 8.24
C VAL A 102 -7.20 -21.43 8.09
N ARG A 103 -6.60 -22.51 8.59
CA ARG A 103 -7.23 -23.83 8.57
C ARG A 103 -8.53 -23.86 9.37
N ARG A 104 -8.49 -23.36 10.61
CA ARG A 104 -9.66 -23.32 11.49
C ARG A 104 -10.79 -22.47 10.89
N ALA A 105 -10.49 -21.29 10.37
CA ALA A 105 -11.49 -20.45 9.70
C ALA A 105 -12.19 -21.20 8.55
N LYS A 106 -11.45 -21.97 7.76
CA LYS A 106 -12.03 -22.80 6.69
C LYS A 106 -12.92 -23.93 7.23
N GLU A 107 -12.49 -24.61 8.29
CA GLU A 107 -13.25 -25.69 8.93
C GLU A 107 -14.57 -25.16 9.54
N GLU A 108 -14.56 -23.95 10.08
CA GLU A 108 -15.73 -23.29 10.68
C GLU A 108 -16.57 -22.53 9.65
N GLY A 109 -16.12 -22.42 8.39
CA GLY A 109 -16.79 -21.65 7.33
C GLY A 109 -16.76 -20.14 7.57
N LEU A 110 -15.80 -19.64 8.37
CA LEU A 110 -15.60 -18.23 8.63
C LEU A 110 -14.79 -17.60 7.49
N PRO A 111 -15.32 -16.58 6.77
CA PRO A 111 -14.55 -15.81 5.81
C PRO A 111 -13.32 -15.16 6.47
N LEU A 112 -12.12 -15.41 5.89
CA LEU A 112 -10.87 -14.85 6.36
C LEU A 112 -10.14 -14.19 5.21
N VAL A 113 -9.79 -12.89 5.37
CA VAL A 113 -8.98 -12.11 4.46
C VAL A 113 -7.63 -11.83 5.10
N LEU A 114 -6.55 -12.05 4.37
CA LEU A 114 -5.24 -11.58 4.80
C LEU A 114 -4.94 -10.18 4.24
N GLU A 115 -4.16 -9.41 4.97
CA GLU A 115 -3.62 -8.14 4.52
C GLU A 115 -2.09 -8.21 4.54
N GLY A 116 -1.45 -7.74 3.48
CA GLY A 116 0.00 -7.53 3.38
C GLY A 116 0.81 -8.78 3.08
N ASN A 117 0.71 -9.83 3.90
CA ASN A 117 1.59 -11.00 3.79
C ASN A 117 0.82 -12.29 3.48
N PRO A 118 1.33 -13.13 2.55
CA PRO A 118 0.71 -14.41 2.21
C PRO A 118 0.87 -15.42 3.36
N VAL A 119 -0.14 -16.30 3.49
CA VAL A 119 -0.10 -17.45 4.39
C VAL A 119 -0.56 -18.69 3.63
N ARG A 120 0.17 -19.77 3.79
CA ARG A 120 -0.14 -21.05 3.15
C ARG A 120 -1.57 -21.50 3.44
N GLY A 121 -2.28 -21.79 2.36
CA GLY A 121 -3.67 -22.23 2.42
C GLY A 121 -4.69 -21.09 2.54
N MET A 122 -4.30 -19.83 2.46
CA MET A 122 -5.23 -18.69 2.44
C MET A 122 -6.25 -18.80 1.30
N THR A 123 -7.34 -18.07 1.42
CA THR A 123 -8.33 -17.91 0.34
C THR A 123 -8.03 -16.68 -0.49
N THR A 124 -7.76 -15.57 0.18
CA THR A 124 -7.41 -14.30 -0.48
C THR A 124 -6.54 -13.44 0.42
N MET A 125 -5.75 -12.61 -0.23
CA MET A 125 -4.95 -11.58 0.38
C MET A 125 -5.13 -10.27 -0.38
N VAL A 126 -5.16 -9.14 0.33
CA VAL A 126 -5.04 -7.80 -0.24
C VAL A 126 -3.65 -7.28 0.08
N ALA A 127 -2.88 -7.00 -0.94
CA ALA A 127 -1.52 -6.46 -0.78
C ALA A 127 -1.10 -5.66 -2.02
N ILE A 128 0.00 -4.93 -1.90
CA ILE A 128 0.70 -4.32 -3.03
C ILE A 128 1.65 -5.35 -3.67
N CYS A 129 2.17 -5.03 -4.86
CA CYS A 129 3.26 -5.76 -5.48
C CYS A 129 4.59 -5.08 -5.13
N ASP A 130 5.30 -5.59 -4.14
CA ASP A 130 6.50 -4.96 -3.59
C ASP A 130 7.63 -4.82 -4.62
N TYR A 131 7.90 -5.87 -5.39
CA TYR A 131 8.90 -5.81 -6.46
C TYR A 131 8.54 -4.77 -7.52
N ASP A 132 7.28 -4.76 -7.97
CA ASP A 132 6.80 -3.85 -9.01
C ASP A 132 6.87 -2.40 -8.53
N THR A 133 6.54 -2.16 -7.24
CA THR A 133 6.65 -0.83 -6.61
C THR A 133 8.09 -0.32 -6.67
N GLY A 134 9.04 -1.15 -6.26
CA GLY A 134 10.46 -0.85 -6.38
C GLY A 134 10.88 -0.66 -7.84
N TYR A 135 10.45 -1.54 -8.74
CA TYR A 135 10.81 -1.51 -10.16
C TYR A 135 10.37 -0.18 -10.83
N HIS A 136 9.13 0.24 -10.62
CA HIS A 136 8.65 1.50 -11.18
C HIS A 136 9.33 2.71 -10.55
N ALA A 137 9.66 2.68 -9.26
CA ALA A 137 10.47 3.71 -8.61
C ALA A 137 11.88 3.78 -9.22
N GLY A 138 12.51 2.63 -9.49
CA GLY A 138 13.81 2.52 -10.13
C GLY A 138 13.82 3.07 -11.55
N VAL A 139 12.80 2.75 -12.35
CA VAL A 139 12.62 3.35 -13.70
C VAL A 139 12.50 4.86 -13.60
N ALA A 140 11.65 5.38 -12.71
CA ALA A 140 11.49 6.83 -12.51
C ALA A 140 12.80 7.50 -12.05
N ALA A 141 13.56 6.86 -11.16
CA ALA A 141 14.88 7.33 -10.72
C ALA A 141 15.89 7.36 -11.88
N GLY A 142 15.85 6.36 -12.75
CA GLY A 142 16.69 6.30 -13.94
C GLY A 142 16.40 7.45 -14.93
N GLU A 143 15.13 7.71 -15.21
CA GLU A 143 14.73 8.83 -16.07
C GLU A 143 15.12 10.18 -15.44
N TYR A 144 14.92 10.34 -14.12
CA TYR A 144 15.38 11.53 -13.42
C TYR A 144 16.91 11.69 -13.50
N ALA A 145 17.67 10.62 -13.29
CA ALA A 145 19.14 10.65 -13.34
C ALA A 145 19.65 10.97 -14.73
N LYS A 146 19.02 10.47 -15.81
CA LYS A 146 19.35 10.88 -17.19
C LYS A 146 19.16 12.40 -17.40
N ALA A 147 18.05 12.93 -16.90
CA ALA A 147 17.71 14.32 -17.10
C ALA A 147 18.52 15.30 -16.24
N ASN A 148 18.86 14.91 -14.99
CA ASN A 148 19.35 15.82 -13.97
C ASN A 148 20.72 15.46 -13.37
N LEU A 149 21.18 14.19 -13.50
CA LEU A 149 22.42 13.70 -12.88
C LEU A 149 23.46 13.24 -13.92
N GLY A 150 23.33 13.70 -15.17
CA GLY A 150 24.25 13.34 -16.25
C GLY A 150 24.25 11.85 -16.63
N GLY A 151 23.19 11.11 -16.31
CA GLY A 151 23.06 9.69 -16.60
C GLY A 151 23.89 8.78 -15.67
N VAL A 152 24.34 9.30 -14.54
CA VAL A 152 25.08 8.52 -13.53
C VAL A 152 24.16 8.12 -12.40
N ALA A 153 24.23 6.84 -11.97
CA ALA A 153 23.44 6.31 -10.87
C ALA A 153 24.31 5.46 -9.93
N LYS A 154 24.64 5.99 -8.76
CA LYS A 154 25.39 5.36 -7.70
C LYS A 154 24.56 5.34 -6.44
N VAL A 155 24.02 4.17 -6.11
CA VAL A 155 22.94 3.99 -5.16
C VAL A 155 23.44 3.60 -3.77
N MET A 156 22.92 4.26 -2.74
CA MET A 156 22.84 3.76 -1.39
C MET A 156 21.41 3.29 -1.14
N ASN A 157 21.22 1.98 -1.01
CA ASN A 157 19.96 1.37 -0.58
C ASN A 157 19.89 1.35 0.94
N VAL A 158 18.84 1.93 1.51
CA VAL A 158 18.55 1.89 2.94
C VAL A 158 17.39 0.91 3.14
N GLY A 159 17.76 -0.35 3.24
CA GLY A 159 16.88 -1.52 3.20
C GLY A 159 16.40 -2.00 4.57
N LEU A 160 15.72 -3.13 4.52
CA LEU A 160 15.32 -3.94 5.68
C LEU A 160 15.34 -5.41 5.27
N PRO A 161 16.49 -6.10 5.33
CA PRO A 161 16.65 -7.45 4.78
C PRO A 161 15.88 -8.52 5.57
N LEU A 162 15.36 -8.18 6.73
CA LEU A 162 14.57 -9.09 7.56
C LEU A 162 13.24 -9.51 6.90
N LEU A 163 12.64 -8.65 6.06
CA LEU A 163 11.34 -8.87 5.45
C LEU A 163 11.46 -9.10 3.95
N SER A 164 10.86 -10.17 3.44
CA SER A 164 10.84 -10.51 2.01
C SER A 164 10.24 -9.39 1.14
N ALA A 165 9.19 -8.74 1.60
CA ALA A 165 8.57 -7.62 0.93
C ALA A 165 9.56 -6.47 0.65
N THR A 166 10.35 -6.09 1.66
CA THR A 166 11.33 -5.01 1.54
C THR A 166 12.56 -5.40 0.73
N VAL A 167 12.96 -6.68 0.76
CA VAL A 167 13.98 -7.24 -0.15
C VAL A 167 13.52 -7.13 -1.60
N LEU A 168 12.27 -7.50 -1.89
CA LEU A 168 11.67 -7.36 -3.21
C LEU A 168 11.66 -5.91 -3.70
N ARG A 169 11.33 -4.93 -2.83
CA ARG A 169 11.39 -3.50 -3.19
C ARG A 169 12.81 -3.08 -3.59
N SER A 170 13.82 -3.47 -2.80
CA SER A 170 15.22 -3.15 -3.11
C SER A 170 15.69 -3.77 -4.42
N GLN A 171 15.37 -5.05 -4.66
CA GLN A 171 15.68 -5.73 -5.94
C GLN A 171 14.97 -5.05 -7.12
N GLY A 172 13.66 -4.82 -6.99
CA GLY A 172 12.87 -4.13 -8.01
C GLY A 172 13.46 -2.77 -8.36
N PHE A 173 13.82 -1.98 -7.35
CA PHE A 173 14.43 -0.66 -7.58
C PHE A 173 15.70 -0.74 -8.42
N MET A 174 16.62 -1.63 -8.07
CA MET A 174 17.85 -1.79 -8.82
C MET A 174 17.62 -2.35 -10.23
N ASP A 175 16.71 -3.30 -10.38
CA ASP A 175 16.36 -3.88 -11.67
C ASP A 175 15.70 -2.82 -12.60
N GLY A 176 14.73 -2.05 -12.08
CA GLY A 176 14.08 -0.96 -12.81
C GLY A 176 15.06 0.16 -13.19
N LEU A 177 15.93 0.57 -12.27
CA LEU A 177 16.94 1.58 -12.52
C LEU A 177 17.90 1.15 -13.65
N LYS A 178 18.33 -0.11 -13.66
CA LYS A 178 19.24 -0.66 -14.67
C LYS A 178 18.62 -0.80 -16.06
N THR A 179 17.30 -0.87 -16.17
CA THR A 179 16.65 -0.81 -17.51
C THR A 179 16.85 0.53 -18.19
N VAL A 180 17.03 1.59 -17.39
CA VAL A 180 17.21 2.96 -17.87
C VAL A 180 18.68 3.34 -17.90
N ILE A 181 19.44 3.00 -16.85
CA ILE A 181 20.88 3.23 -16.71
C ILE A 181 21.59 1.88 -16.48
N PRO A 182 22.00 1.19 -17.54
CA PRO A 182 22.60 -0.16 -17.41
C PRO A 182 23.82 -0.21 -16.49
N ASP A 183 24.61 0.88 -16.43
CA ASP A 183 25.82 0.98 -15.62
C ASP A 183 25.53 1.47 -14.17
N ALA A 184 24.25 1.51 -13.76
CA ALA A 184 23.89 1.85 -12.37
C ALA A 184 24.53 0.88 -11.38
N THR A 185 25.11 1.43 -10.31
CA THR A 185 25.82 0.65 -9.29
C THR A 185 25.15 0.77 -7.93
N LEU A 186 25.04 -0.34 -7.23
CA LEU A 186 24.71 -0.40 -5.81
C LEU A 186 26.02 -0.25 -5.02
N VAL A 187 26.24 0.93 -4.45
CA VAL A 187 27.47 1.25 -3.69
C VAL A 187 27.37 0.76 -2.26
N HIS A 188 26.20 0.98 -1.65
CA HIS A 188 25.90 0.51 -0.31
C HIS A 188 24.54 -0.16 -0.27
N ASP A 189 24.46 -1.32 0.37
CA ASP A 189 23.22 -2.03 0.70
C ASP A 189 23.15 -2.17 2.22
N LEU A 190 22.29 -1.37 2.85
CA LEU A 190 22.27 -1.17 4.30
C LEU A 190 21.04 -1.81 4.93
N ASP A 191 21.19 -2.31 6.14
CA ASP A 191 20.06 -2.55 7.03
C ASP A 191 19.73 -1.26 7.78
N GLY A 192 18.69 -0.58 7.35
CA GLY A 192 18.15 0.65 7.97
C GLY A 192 17.16 0.38 9.10
N GLY A 193 16.86 -0.88 9.40
CA GLY A 193 15.91 -1.28 10.45
C GLY A 193 14.47 -0.81 10.23
N GLY A 194 14.16 -0.21 9.08
CA GLY A 194 12.84 0.31 8.75
C GLY A 194 12.38 1.52 9.58
N ASN A 195 13.26 2.12 10.39
CA ASN A 195 12.99 3.29 11.24
C ASN A 195 14.05 4.38 11.03
N PRO A 196 13.72 5.67 11.32
CA PRO A 196 14.60 6.79 10.99
C PRO A 196 15.95 6.77 11.71
N ASP A 197 15.99 6.35 12.97
CA ASP A 197 17.20 6.42 13.80
C ASP A 197 18.24 5.39 13.36
N THR A 198 17.82 4.14 13.13
CA THR A 198 18.70 3.09 12.61
C THR A 198 19.15 3.42 11.20
N ALA A 199 18.25 3.90 10.34
CA ALA A 199 18.57 4.33 8.98
C ALA A 199 19.60 5.47 8.95
N LEU A 200 19.46 6.47 9.84
CA LEU A 200 20.42 7.56 10.00
C LEU A 200 21.79 7.01 10.41
N ALA A 201 21.86 6.16 11.42
CA ALA A 201 23.12 5.63 11.93
C ALA A 201 23.84 4.78 10.86
N ALA A 202 23.13 3.86 10.20
CA ALA A 202 23.69 3.02 9.14
C ALA A 202 24.17 3.86 7.94
N SER A 203 23.38 4.84 7.50
CA SER A 203 23.73 5.73 6.40
C SER A 203 24.93 6.61 6.73
N ALA A 204 25.03 7.16 7.96
CA ALA A 204 26.17 7.95 8.37
C ALA A 204 27.48 7.14 8.35
N ALA A 205 27.44 5.88 8.81
CA ALA A 205 28.58 4.97 8.76
C ALA A 205 29.02 4.66 7.32
N ALA A 206 28.07 4.44 6.42
CA ALA A 206 28.33 4.20 4.99
C ALA A 206 28.93 5.42 4.30
N LEU A 207 28.38 6.61 4.56
CA LEU A 207 28.87 7.88 4.01
C LEU A 207 30.29 8.23 4.50
N ALA A 208 30.69 7.78 5.68
CA ALA A 208 32.05 7.95 6.17
C ALA A 208 33.06 7.06 5.42
N GLN A 209 32.62 5.91 4.88
CA GLN A 209 33.49 4.97 4.16
C GLN A 209 33.61 5.32 2.67
N ASN A 210 32.49 5.69 2.03
CA ASN A 210 32.43 6.05 0.63
C ASN A 210 31.41 7.15 0.42
N SER A 211 31.86 8.24 -0.20
CA SER A 211 31.02 9.41 -0.48
C SER A 211 30.55 9.50 -1.93
N ASP A 212 30.94 8.56 -2.77
CA ASP A 212 30.65 8.62 -4.21
C ASP A 212 29.32 7.96 -4.51
N ILE A 213 28.26 8.53 -3.94
CA ILE A 213 26.85 8.19 -4.20
C ILE A 213 26.09 9.44 -4.64
N ASN A 214 25.07 9.27 -5.44
CA ASN A 214 24.18 10.35 -5.90
C ASN A 214 22.70 9.96 -5.87
N ILE A 215 22.36 8.73 -5.44
CA ILE A 215 20.99 8.28 -5.21
C ILE A 215 20.90 7.62 -3.84
N ILE A 216 19.93 8.06 -3.02
CA ILE A 216 19.52 7.38 -1.80
C ILE A 216 18.13 6.81 -2.07
N TYR A 217 17.99 5.49 -1.93
CA TYR A 217 16.70 4.80 -1.97
C TYR A 217 16.35 4.26 -0.59
N GLY A 218 15.19 4.67 -0.08
CA GLY A 218 14.62 4.12 1.16
C GLY A 218 13.46 3.19 0.86
N ILE A 219 13.51 1.98 1.43
CA ILE A 219 12.44 0.96 1.23
C ILE A 219 11.12 1.35 1.90
N ASN A 220 11.14 2.33 2.76
CA ASN A 220 9.99 3.03 3.31
C ASN A 220 10.35 4.51 3.58
N ASP A 221 9.36 5.33 3.93
CA ASP A 221 9.54 6.77 4.20
C ASP A 221 10.55 7.02 5.33
N SER A 222 10.51 6.22 6.38
CA SER A 222 11.45 6.30 7.51
C SER A 222 12.89 6.06 7.10
N SER A 223 13.13 5.10 6.21
CA SER A 223 14.47 4.78 5.70
C SER A 223 15.03 5.90 4.84
N SER A 224 14.22 6.47 3.93
CA SER A 224 14.63 7.60 3.09
C SER A 224 14.89 8.86 3.93
N GLN A 225 14.09 9.11 4.95
CA GLN A 225 14.28 10.20 5.90
C GLN A 225 15.61 10.07 6.65
N GLY A 226 15.89 8.89 7.21
CA GLY A 226 17.15 8.63 7.91
C GLY A 226 18.38 8.79 7.01
N GLY A 227 18.31 8.27 5.78
CA GLY A 227 19.36 8.42 4.77
C GLY A 227 19.62 9.89 4.40
N LEU A 228 18.56 10.66 4.17
CA LEU A 228 18.67 12.09 3.87
C LEU A 228 19.22 12.89 5.07
N GLN A 229 18.79 12.58 6.29
CA GLN A 229 19.32 13.23 7.49
C GLN A 229 20.81 12.95 7.68
N ALA A 230 21.27 11.71 7.44
CA ALA A 230 22.69 11.37 7.47
C ALA A 230 23.50 12.16 6.43
N TRP A 231 22.96 12.30 5.22
CA TRP A 231 23.56 13.11 4.17
C TRP A 231 23.72 14.57 4.60
N LYS A 232 22.66 15.20 5.12
CA LYS A 232 22.68 16.58 5.62
C LYS A 232 23.65 16.77 6.78
N ALA A 233 23.65 15.84 7.74
CA ALA A 233 24.55 15.87 8.89
C ALA A 233 26.03 15.76 8.49
N SER A 234 26.35 15.12 7.35
CA SER A 234 27.70 15.06 6.81
C SER A 234 28.20 16.38 6.19
N GLY A 235 27.37 17.42 6.14
CA GLY A 235 27.69 18.73 5.57
C GLY A 235 27.73 18.78 4.03
N ARG A 236 27.23 17.74 3.35
CA ARG A 236 27.21 17.66 1.89
C ARG A 236 26.06 18.50 1.30
N SER A 237 26.30 19.06 0.11
CA SER A 237 25.23 19.67 -0.68
C SER A 237 24.23 18.61 -1.14
N GLN A 238 22.97 19.01 -1.22
CA GLN A 238 21.95 18.22 -1.90
C GLN A 238 21.98 18.37 -3.42
N ASP A 239 22.82 19.27 -3.96
CA ASP A 239 23.01 19.43 -5.40
C ASP A 239 23.57 18.15 -6.01
N GLY A 240 22.92 17.63 -7.04
CA GLY A 240 23.31 16.37 -7.68
C GLY A 240 22.96 15.12 -6.88
N LEU A 241 22.16 15.24 -5.81
CA LEU A 241 21.58 14.10 -5.05
C LEU A 241 20.13 13.91 -5.47
N LEU A 242 19.73 12.65 -5.63
CA LEU A 242 18.34 12.19 -5.68
C LEU A 242 18.01 11.36 -4.45
N VAL A 243 16.93 11.68 -3.76
CA VAL A 243 16.35 10.83 -2.72
C VAL A 243 15.02 10.29 -3.22
N VAL A 244 14.84 8.99 -3.08
CA VAL A 244 13.65 8.24 -3.47
C VAL A 244 13.07 7.59 -2.23
N GLY A 245 11.85 7.93 -1.88
CA GLY A 245 11.08 7.29 -0.82
C GLY A 245 10.13 6.24 -1.34
N THR A 246 9.59 5.46 -0.43
CA THR A 246 8.61 4.42 -0.71
C THR A 246 7.61 4.35 0.44
N GLY A 247 6.32 4.39 0.14
CA GLY A 247 5.26 4.32 1.15
C GLY A 247 4.14 5.30 0.86
N GLY A 248 4.44 6.58 1.01
CA GLY A 248 3.42 7.62 1.02
C GLY A 248 2.56 7.52 2.27
N GLU A 249 3.20 7.16 3.40
CA GLU A 249 2.51 6.69 4.60
C GLU A 249 1.82 7.81 5.37
N GLY A 250 2.43 9.00 5.44
CA GLY A 250 1.92 10.05 6.31
C GLY A 250 2.17 11.47 5.80
N LEU A 251 2.45 12.37 6.73
CA LEU A 251 2.82 13.74 6.41
C LEU A 251 4.32 13.91 6.12
N GLY A 252 5.14 12.96 6.59
CA GLY A 252 6.60 13.01 6.51
C GLY A 252 7.09 13.13 5.07
N PHE A 253 6.61 12.29 4.17
CA PHE A 253 7.02 12.33 2.77
C PHE A 253 6.56 13.62 2.06
N ILE A 254 5.36 14.13 2.36
CA ILE A 254 4.87 15.39 1.79
C ILE A 254 5.79 16.54 2.20
N ASN A 255 6.15 16.61 3.48
CA ASN A 255 7.08 17.62 3.98
C ASN A 255 8.45 17.52 3.30
N MET A 256 9.00 16.29 3.15
CA MET A 256 10.26 16.07 2.45
C MET A 256 10.17 16.48 0.98
N MET A 257 9.11 16.10 0.26
CA MET A 257 8.92 16.53 -1.15
C MET A 257 8.83 18.04 -1.30
N GLN A 258 8.24 18.74 -0.33
CA GLN A 258 8.07 20.20 -0.38
C GLN A 258 9.34 20.97 0.02
N THR A 259 10.10 20.48 0.99
CA THR A 259 11.17 21.24 1.63
C THR A 259 12.58 20.78 1.24
N GLU A 260 12.76 19.52 0.81
CA GLU A 260 14.07 18.96 0.51
C GLU A 260 14.29 18.90 -1.01
N PRO A 261 15.25 19.66 -1.55
CA PRO A 261 15.44 19.77 -3.01
C PRO A 261 15.85 18.44 -3.66
N SER A 262 16.50 17.54 -2.91
CA SER A 262 16.89 16.21 -3.40
C SER A 262 15.76 15.16 -3.35
N TYR A 263 14.71 15.37 -2.55
CA TYR A 263 13.60 14.41 -2.44
C TYR A 263 12.59 14.61 -3.55
N GLN A 264 12.79 13.91 -4.67
CA GLN A 264 12.04 14.16 -5.90
C GLN A 264 11.12 13.02 -6.33
N ILE A 265 11.24 11.84 -5.69
CA ILE A 265 10.44 10.68 -6.05
C ILE A 265 9.91 10.02 -4.78
N GLU A 266 8.60 9.74 -4.79
CA GLU A 266 7.91 8.92 -3.80
C GLU A 266 7.17 7.79 -4.51
N ALA A 267 7.50 6.53 -4.19
CA ALA A 267 6.74 5.38 -4.64
C ALA A 267 5.54 5.17 -3.71
N ALA A 268 4.44 5.86 -4.01
CA ALA A 268 3.24 5.81 -3.17
C ALA A 268 2.55 4.45 -3.26
N MET A 269 2.19 3.90 -2.11
CA MET A 269 1.53 2.59 -1.94
C MET A 269 0.08 2.72 -1.46
N PHE A 270 -0.38 3.94 -1.14
CA PHE A 270 -1.77 4.27 -0.77
C PHE A 270 -2.35 3.36 0.33
N PRO A 271 -1.83 3.39 1.56
CA PRO A 271 -2.27 2.49 2.63
C PRO A 271 -3.78 2.57 2.92
N GLU A 272 -4.40 3.74 2.79
CA GLU A 272 -5.86 3.91 2.93
C GLU A 272 -6.61 3.09 1.88
N LYS A 273 -6.05 2.98 0.65
CA LYS A 273 -6.64 2.18 -0.42
C LYS A 273 -6.51 0.68 -0.15
N VAL A 274 -5.39 0.24 0.42
CA VAL A 274 -5.22 -1.14 0.88
C VAL A 274 -6.33 -1.48 1.88
N GLY A 275 -6.52 -0.65 2.93
CA GLY A 275 -7.56 -0.86 3.92
C GLY A 275 -8.98 -0.87 3.34
N PHE A 276 -9.29 0.09 2.47
CA PHE A 276 -10.56 0.14 1.77
C PHE A 276 -10.83 -1.13 0.96
N THR A 277 -9.84 -1.57 0.16
CA THR A 277 -9.94 -2.76 -0.68
C THR A 277 -10.09 -4.04 0.16
N THR A 278 -9.48 -4.08 1.34
CA THR A 278 -9.60 -5.22 2.26
C THR A 278 -11.03 -5.39 2.79
N ILE A 279 -11.73 -4.30 3.13
CA ILE A 279 -13.15 -4.37 3.50
C ILE A 279 -14.00 -4.82 2.31
N GLU A 280 -13.73 -4.34 1.08
CA GLU A 280 -14.43 -4.80 -0.12
C GLU A 280 -14.25 -6.32 -0.34
N ALA A 281 -13.02 -6.82 -0.14
CA ALA A 281 -12.72 -8.26 -0.22
C ALA A 281 -13.48 -9.06 0.85
N ALA A 282 -13.54 -8.52 2.08
CA ALA A 282 -14.28 -9.13 3.18
C ALA A 282 -15.78 -9.26 2.88
N VAL A 283 -16.40 -8.20 2.33
CA VAL A 283 -17.81 -8.22 1.92
C VAL A 283 -18.05 -9.23 0.80
N LYS A 284 -17.18 -9.32 -0.19
CA LYS A 284 -17.28 -10.32 -1.27
C LYS A 284 -17.19 -11.75 -0.74
N LEU A 285 -16.21 -12.05 0.12
CA LEU A 285 -16.10 -13.38 0.74
C LEU A 285 -17.32 -13.74 1.59
N PHE A 286 -17.85 -12.78 2.36
CA PHE A 286 -19.07 -12.98 3.14
C PHE A 286 -20.27 -13.36 2.25
N ASN A 287 -20.32 -12.85 1.04
CA ASN A 287 -21.35 -13.19 0.06
C ASN A 287 -21.03 -14.44 -0.77
N ASN A 288 -19.97 -15.19 -0.44
CA ASN A 288 -19.48 -16.35 -1.18
C ASN A 288 -19.13 -16.02 -2.65
N GLU A 289 -18.72 -14.79 -2.91
CA GLU A 289 -18.25 -14.40 -4.24
C GLU A 289 -16.82 -14.94 -4.45
N THR A 290 -16.51 -15.30 -5.69
CA THR A 290 -15.15 -15.68 -6.07
C THR A 290 -14.26 -14.43 -6.08
N VAL A 291 -13.14 -14.50 -5.35
CA VAL A 291 -12.11 -13.46 -5.30
C VAL A 291 -10.76 -14.03 -5.75
N PRO A 292 -9.88 -13.21 -6.36
CA PRO A 292 -8.51 -13.65 -6.63
C PRO A 292 -7.79 -14.03 -5.33
N GLU A 293 -6.85 -14.94 -5.40
CA GLU A 293 -5.98 -15.29 -4.27
C GLU A 293 -5.16 -14.10 -3.79
N HIS A 294 -4.74 -13.24 -4.73
CA HIS A 294 -4.10 -11.95 -4.44
C HIS A 294 -4.90 -10.82 -5.13
N ILE A 295 -5.47 -9.94 -4.32
CA ILE A 295 -6.09 -8.69 -4.77
C ILE A 295 -5.02 -7.61 -4.67
N VAL A 296 -4.51 -7.17 -5.81
CA VAL A 296 -3.44 -6.18 -5.86
C VAL A 296 -3.99 -4.78 -5.62
N SER A 297 -3.46 -4.09 -4.61
CA SER A 297 -3.71 -2.66 -4.41
C SER A 297 -2.77 -1.81 -5.28
N PRO A 298 -3.24 -0.70 -5.86
CA PRO A 298 -2.43 0.10 -6.76
C PRO A 298 -1.26 0.78 -6.05
N THR A 299 -0.16 0.97 -6.79
CA THR A 299 0.98 1.79 -6.40
C THR A 299 1.34 2.74 -7.54
N GLN A 300 1.99 3.87 -7.23
CA GLN A 300 2.32 4.87 -8.24
C GLN A 300 3.55 5.68 -7.86
N PRO A 301 4.59 5.75 -8.71
CA PRO A 301 5.67 6.71 -8.51
C PRO A 301 5.15 8.14 -8.69
N MET A 302 5.32 8.97 -7.69
CA MET A 302 5.09 10.40 -7.73
C MET A 302 6.43 11.10 -7.99
N VAL A 303 6.55 11.84 -9.09
CA VAL A 303 7.81 12.48 -9.51
C VAL A 303 7.66 13.99 -9.47
N GLY A 304 8.56 14.65 -8.75
CA GLY A 304 8.55 16.11 -8.55
C GLY A 304 7.76 16.53 -7.32
N LYS A 305 8.21 17.63 -6.70
CA LYS A 305 7.78 18.12 -5.39
C LYS A 305 6.28 18.37 -5.18
N ASP A 306 5.54 18.55 -6.27
CA ASP A 306 4.10 18.85 -6.24
C ASP A 306 3.23 17.66 -6.69
N SER A 307 3.84 16.54 -7.11
CA SER A 307 3.13 15.38 -7.67
C SER A 307 2.17 14.71 -6.68
N TRP A 308 2.47 14.78 -5.39
CA TRP A 308 1.59 14.27 -4.33
C TRP A 308 0.20 14.92 -4.33
N LYS A 309 0.07 16.17 -4.81
CA LYS A 309 -1.20 16.93 -4.89
C LYS A 309 -2.24 16.29 -5.81
N THR A 310 -1.83 15.41 -6.70
CA THR A 310 -2.74 14.61 -7.52
C THR A 310 -3.54 13.63 -6.65
N TYR A 311 -2.88 13.04 -5.66
CA TYR A 311 -3.42 11.93 -4.88
C TYR A 311 -3.85 12.31 -3.47
N TYR A 312 -3.42 13.47 -2.97
CA TYR A 312 -3.73 13.94 -1.64
C TYR A 312 -4.03 15.43 -1.61
N THR A 313 -4.88 15.84 -0.68
CA THR A 313 -5.03 17.22 -0.24
C THR A 313 -4.44 17.37 1.17
N LEU A 314 -3.96 18.56 1.48
CA LEU A 314 -3.44 18.91 2.82
C LEU A 314 -4.10 20.19 3.27
N GLU A 315 -5.02 20.09 4.23
CA GLU A 315 -5.74 21.22 4.81
C GLU A 315 -5.61 21.22 6.33
N ASN A 316 -5.16 22.33 6.90
CA ASN A 316 -4.95 22.49 8.34
C ASN A 316 -4.11 21.35 8.98
N GLY A 317 -3.11 20.83 8.26
CA GLY A 317 -2.27 19.73 8.70
C GLY A 317 -2.92 18.35 8.61
N VAL A 318 -4.11 18.25 8.03
CA VAL A 318 -4.79 16.97 7.79
C VAL A 318 -4.63 16.56 6.34
N ARG A 319 -4.00 15.39 6.12
CA ARG A 319 -3.89 14.75 4.81
C ARG A 319 -5.17 13.99 4.51
N THR A 320 -5.71 14.19 3.32
CA THR A 320 -6.88 13.46 2.81
C THR A 320 -6.60 12.88 1.44
N ILE A 321 -6.93 11.60 1.24
CA ILE A 321 -6.73 10.91 -0.03
C ILE A 321 -7.75 11.39 -1.08
N ASN A 322 -7.28 11.60 -2.31
CA ASN A 322 -8.12 11.84 -3.48
C ASN A 322 -8.52 10.48 -4.08
N TRP A 323 -9.70 10.00 -3.67
CA TRP A 323 -10.21 8.69 -4.08
C TRP A 323 -10.39 8.56 -5.59
N ASP A 324 -10.79 9.62 -6.29
CA ASP A 324 -10.99 9.58 -7.74
C ASP A 324 -9.66 9.33 -8.45
N ALA A 325 -8.61 10.03 -8.05
CA ALA A 325 -7.29 9.87 -8.64
C ALA A 325 -6.68 8.49 -8.33
N VAL A 326 -6.80 8.02 -7.09
CA VAL A 326 -6.26 6.71 -6.69
C VAL A 326 -7.04 5.56 -7.33
N ASN A 327 -8.37 5.66 -7.43
CA ASN A 327 -9.20 4.65 -8.09
C ASN A 327 -9.01 4.61 -9.61
N ALA A 328 -8.48 5.68 -10.22
CA ALA A 328 -8.14 5.70 -11.65
C ALA A 328 -6.84 4.94 -11.97
N ILE A 329 -6.02 4.62 -10.97
CA ILE A 329 -4.82 3.79 -11.16
C ILE A 329 -5.27 2.35 -11.37
N VAL A 330 -4.88 1.76 -12.50
CA VAL A 330 -5.14 0.35 -12.80
C VAL A 330 -4.05 -0.49 -12.12
N PRO A 331 -4.38 -1.29 -11.10
CA PRO A 331 -3.38 -2.16 -10.47
C PRO A 331 -2.95 -3.27 -11.45
N ALA A 332 -1.78 -3.84 -11.21
CA ALA A 332 -1.35 -5.03 -11.94
C ALA A 332 -2.31 -6.20 -11.70
N GLU A 333 -2.55 -7.03 -12.71
CA GLU A 333 -3.34 -8.26 -12.53
C GLU A 333 -2.64 -9.26 -11.60
N LYS A 334 -1.31 -9.28 -11.65
CA LYS A 334 -0.42 -10.07 -10.78
C LYS A 334 0.94 -9.38 -10.65
N CYS A 335 1.64 -9.67 -9.57
CA CYS A 335 2.99 -9.16 -9.34
C CYS A 335 4.02 -9.81 -10.31
N MET A 336 5.01 -9.03 -10.74
CA MET A 336 6.13 -9.54 -11.54
C MET A 336 6.97 -10.55 -10.77
N LYS A 337 7.21 -10.28 -9.47
CA LYS A 337 7.84 -11.21 -8.53
C LYS A 337 7.15 -11.15 -7.18
N THR A 338 7.23 -12.26 -6.45
CA THR A 338 6.68 -12.47 -5.12
C THR A 338 7.75 -13.02 -4.18
N ALA A 339 7.44 -13.20 -2.90
CA ALA A 339 8.35 -13.82 -1.94
C ALA A 339 8.79 -15.25 -2.35
N ALA A 340 8.02 -15.93 -3.20
CA ALA A 340 8.39 -17.25 -3.72
C ALA A 340 9.54 -17.20 -4.75
N ASP A 341 9.89 -16.01 -5.23
CA ASP A 341 10.97 -15.80 -6.21
C ASP A 341 12.31 -15.38 -5.54
N LEU A 342 12.33 -15.27 -4.20
CA LEU A 342 13.53 -15.03 -3.38
C LEU A 342 14.22 -16.34 -3.00
#